data_0ea386dd4f7eff4a158b1bee267c6f74
#
_entry.id   0ea386dd4f7eff4a158b1bee267c6f74
#
_cell.length_a   1.000
_cell.length_b   1.000
_cell.length_c   1.000
_cell.angle_alpha   90.00
_cell.angle_beta   90.00
_cell.angle_gamma   90.00
#
_symmetry.space_group_name_H-M   'P 1'
#
loop_
_entity.id
_entity.type
_entity.pdbx_description
1 polymer ?
#
loop_
_entity_poly.entity_id
_entity_poly.type
_entity_poly.pdbx_seq_one_letter_code
_entity_poly.pdbx_strand_id
1 'polypeptide(L)'
;MKRIYIVIVLTAIFAGIFAGCEDQEDTWDDYAGNGRIRYTGKCTDVSLELGWESVVVSWKNTLDPNRENILIEWVGGEQTGDSLLTKDMESCTIKNLGNVTYTFRVYAMDKEGRRSLGAEAYGRPFSMAHEALNGFTPVVTKCFPLGGDKLVLYFDRWQNTLAEASLRYYKKSNPNELITLELTDTDSILKQRYYVVEDIDVNKDVVVERKGQLQELPGVDIVFTPLPLDVHQRIFNSDFVR
;
A
#
# COMPACT_ATOMS: atom_id res chain seq x y z
N MET A 1 -40.08 -20.21 -78.98
CA MET A 1 -40.16 -18.92 -78.26
C MET A 1 -40.07 -19.08 -76.74
N LYS A 2 -40.77 -19.97 -76.09
CA LYS A 2 -40.71 -20.15 -74.61
C LYS A 2 -39.31 -20.44 -74.03
N ARG A 3 -38.46 -21.16 -74.72
CA ARG A 3 -37.09 -21.49 -74.26
C ARG A 3 -36.14 -20.30 -74.24
N ILE A 4 -36.33 -19.34 -75.16
CA ILE A 4 -35.51 -18.09 -75.19
C ILE A 4 -35.82 -17.17 -74.02
N TYR A 5 -37.09 -17.07 -73.63
CA TYR A 5 -37.50 -16.28 -72.47
C TYR A 5 -36.96 -16.85 -71.18
N ILE A 6 -36.86 -18.14 -70.99
CA ILE A 6 -36.30 -18.79 -69.82
C ILE A 6 -34.80 -18.49 -69.69
N VAL A 7 -34.06 -18.52 -70.79
CA VAL A 7 -32.63 -18.21 -70.81
C VAL A 7 -32.38 -16.73 -70.47
N ILE A 8 -33.18 -15.79 -70.99
CA ILE A 8 -33.07 -14.38 -70.68
C ILE A 8 -33.36 -14.06 -69.20
N VAL A 9 -34.38 -14.72 -68.63
CA VAL A 9 -34.75 -14.57 -67.24
C VAL A 9 -33.67 -15.15 -66.30
N LEU A 10 -33.10 -16.30 -66.63
CA LEU A 10 -32.03 -16.93 -65.91
C LEU A 10 -30.72 -16.06 -65.94
N THR A 11 -30.41 -15.44 -67.10
CA THR A 11 -29.24 -14.58 -67.23
C THR A 11 -29.42 -13.26 -66.47
N ALA A 12 -30.63 -12.69 -66.42
CA ALA A 12 -30.93 -11.51 -65.64
C ALA A 12 -30.87 -11.75 -64.13
N ILE A 13 -31.34 -12.93 -63.66
CA ILE A 13 -31.20 -13.32 -62.25
C ILE A 13 -29.75 -13.52 -61.86
N PHE A 14 -28.94 -14.14 -62.75
CA PHE A 14 -27.51 -14.37 -62.49
C PHE A 14 -26.71 -13.07 -62.51
N ALA A 15 -27.06 -12.10 -63.34
CA ALA A 15 -26.42 -10.78 -63.35
C ALA A 15 -26.77 -9.95 -62.09
N GLY A 16 -27.96 -10.15 -61.51
CA GLY A 16 -28.38 -9.44 -60.26
C GLY A 16 -27.66 -9.93 -58.98
N ILE A 17 -27.12 -11.17 -59.03
CA ILE A 17 -26.42 -11.72 -57.85
C ILE A 17 -24.98 -11.17 -57.71
N PHE A 18 -24.38 -10.69 -58.78
CA PHE A 18 -23.04 -10.10 -58.78
C PHE A 18 -22.99 -8.58 -58.53
N ALA A 19 -24.13 -7.90 -58.51
CA ALA A 19 -24.18 -6.44 -58.26
C ALA A 19 -24.37 -6.05 -56.79
N GLY A 20 -24.31 -7.00 -55.87
CA GLY A 20 -24.64 -6.80 -54.46
C GLY A 20 -23.49 -6.97 -53.48
N CYS A 21 -22.24 -6.99 -53.92
CA CYS A 21 -21.11 -6.83 -53.02
C CYS A 21 -20.57 -5.41 -53.16
N GLU A 22 -21.21 -4.46 -52.51
CA GLU A 22 -20.48 -3.30 -51.99
C GLU A 22 -19.50 -3.82 -50.94
N ASP A 23 -18.22 -3.56 -51.14
CA ASP A 23 -17.18 -3.92 -50.16
C ASP A 23 -17.57 -3.28 -48.84
N GLN A 24 -17.82 -4.10 -47.86
CA GLN A 24 -18.14 -3.63 -46.49
C GLN A 24 -16.99 -2.83 -45.86
N GLU A 25 -15.81 -2.88 -46.46
CA GLU A 25 -14.65 -2.09 -46.11
C GLU A 25 -14.78 -0.61 -46.51
N ASP A 26 -15.42 -0.30 -47.67
CA ASP A 26 -15.58 1.08 -48.15
C ASP A 26 -16.55 1.90 -47.29
N THR A 27 -17.54 1.26 -46.65
CA THR A 27 -18.45 1.97 -45.72
C THR A 27 -17.84 2.29 -44.35
N TRP A 28 -16.77 1.60 -43.99
CA TRP A 28 -16.06 1.89 -42.74
C TRP A 28 -15.06 3.06 -42.86
N ASP A 29 -14.52 3.29 -44.04
CA ASP A 29 -13.56 4.38 -44.29
C ASP A 29 -14.23 5.75 -44.13
N ASP A 30 -15.53 5.89 -44.43
CA ASP A 30 -16.31 7.10 -44.23
C ASP A 30 -16.56 7.41 -42.72
N TYR A 31 -16.59 6.39 -41.87
CA TYR A 31 -16.78 6.50 -40.41
C TYR A 31 -15.46 6.52 -39.64
N ALA A 32 -14.40 5.98 -40.21
CA ALA A 32 -13.08 5.84 -39.52
C ALA A 32 -12.20 7.10 -39.64
N GLY A 33 -12.64 8.13 -40.36
CA GLY A 33 -11.81 9.29 -40.64
C GLY A 33 -10.54 8.89 -41.46
N ASN A 34 -9.61 9.80 -41.62
CA ASN A 34 -8.45 9.64 -42.49
C ASN A 34 -7.39 8.63 -41.99
N GLY A 35 -7.76 7.43 -41.57
CA GLY A 35 -6.81 6.37 -41.28
C GLY A 35 -7.33 5.27 -40.32
N ARG A 36 -6.72 4.10 -40.41
CA ARG A 36 -6.94 3.00 -39.47
C ARG A 36 -6.67 3.46 -38.05
N ILE A 37 -7.69 3.39 -37.17
CA ILE A 37 -7.51 3.63 -35.74
C ILE A 37 -6.56 2.54 -35.23
N ARG A 38 -5.30 2.86 -35.02
CA ARG A 38 -4.34 1.98 -34.37
C ARG A 38 -4.44 2.20 -32.87
N TYR A 39 -4.87 1.18 -32.16
CA TYR A 39 -4.80 1.15 -30.72
C TYR A 39 -3.37 0.79 -30.28
N THR A 40 -2.78 1.57 -29.40
CA THR A 40 -1.52 1.21 -28.76
C THR A 40 -1.69 -0.06 -27.94
N GLY A 41 -0.75 -0.99 -28.04
CA GLY A 41 -0.78 -2.24 -27.27
C GLY A 41 -0.77 -1.92 -25.76
N LYS A 42 -1.55 -2.66 -24.97
CA LYS A 42 -1.58 -2.45 -23.50
C LYS A 42 -0.35 -3.03 -22.82
N CYS A 43 0.02 -2.48 -21.67
CA CYS A 43 0.97 -3.08 -20.74
C CYS A 43 0.39 -4.37 -20.14
N THR A 44 1.23 -5.31 -19.73
CA THR A 44 0.84 -6.59 -19.13
C THR A 44 1.57 -6.82 -17.81
N ASP A 45 1.22 -7.90 -17.13
CA ASP A 45 1.90 -8.39 -15.92
C ASP A 45 2.04 -7.30 -14.83
N VAL A 46 0.97 -6.51 -14.63
CA VAL A 46 0.96 -5.48 -13.60
C VAL A 46 0.97 -6.15 -12.23
N SER A 47 1.96 -5.82 -11.43
CA SER A 47 2.16 -6.31 -10.07
C SER A 47 2.41 -5.17 -9.10
N LEU A 48 2.11 -5.39 -7.83
CA LEU A 48 2.27 -4.42 -6.77
C LEU A 48 3.17 -4.99 -5.67
N GLU A 49 4.12 -4.16 -5.23
CA GLU A 49 4.84 -4.37 -3.98
C GLU A 49 4.36 -3.31 -2.98
N LEU A 50 3.73 -3.78 -1.90
CA LEU A 50 3.12 -2.92 -0.88
C LEU A 50 4.19 -2.47 0.10
N GLY A 51 4.34 -1.15 0.27
CA GLY A 51 5.29 -0.53 1.17
C GLY A 51 4.62 0.28 2.28
N TRP A 52 5.42 0.98 3.06
CA TRP A 52 4.94 1.91 4.07
C TRP A 52 4.48 3.21 3.41
N GLU A 53 3.16 3.47 3.48
CA GLU A 53 2.49 4.61 2.82
C GLU A 53 2.87 4.76 1.35
N SER A 54 3.20 3.62 0.72
CA SER A 54 3.70 3.60 -0.65
C SER A 54 3.41 2.28 -1.35
N VAL A 55 3.39 2.31 -2.66
CA VAL A 55 3.27 1.12 -3.51
C VAL A 55 4.23 1.25 -4.68
N VAL A 56 5.00 0.20 -4.94
CA VAL A 56 5.75 0.05 -6.18
C VAL A 56 4.85 -0.67 -7.17
N VAL A 57 4.50 0.00 -8.25
CA VAL A 57 3.74 -0.57 -9.38
C VAL A 57 4.74 -1.00 -10.42
N SER A 58 4.74 -2.26 -10.81
CA SER A 58 5.61 -2.81 -11.86
C SER A 58 4.76 -3.42 -12.95
N TRP A 59 5.22 -3.35 -14.19
CA TRP A 59 4.52 -3.85 -15.37
C TRP A 59 5.51 -4.31 -16.42
N LYS A 60 5.00 -5.02 -17.42
CA LYS A 60 5.74 -5.34 -18.62
C LYS A 60 5.26 -4.47 -19.77
N ASN A 61 6.19 -3.82 -20.42
CA ASN A 61 5.91 -2.95 -21.55
C ASN A 61 5.39 -3.75 -22.76
N THR A 62 4.47 -3.14 -23.51
CA THR A 62 4.09 -3.65 -24.83
C THR A 62 5.24 -3.51 -25.82
N LEU A 63 5.29 -4.40 -26.80
CA LEU A 63 6.24 -4.33 -27.92
C LEU A 63 5.81 -3.34 -29.03
N ASP A 64 4.70 -2.63 -28.85
CA ASP A 64 4.20 -1.67 -29.83
C ASP A 64 5.21 -0.54 -30.05
N PRO A 65 5.73 -0.35 -31.27
CA PRO A 65 6.71 0.69 -31.56
C PRO A 65 6.15 2.13 -31.46
N ASN A 66 4.82 2.28 -31.47
CA ASN A 66 4.17 3.58 -31.35
C ASN A 66 4.07 4.08 -29.90
N ARG A 67 4.45 3.26 -28.93
CA ARG A 67 4.47 3.65 -27.51
C ARG A 67 5.52 4.76 -27.31
N GLU A 68 5.11 5.88 -26.71
CA GLU A 68 5.98 7.01 -26.40
C GLU A 68 6.10 7.24 -24.89
N ASN A 69 4.99 7.04 -24.16
CA ASN A 69 4.92 7.24 -22.71
C ASN A 69 4.14 6.10 -22.03
N ILE A 70 4.29 6.03 -20.71
CA ILE A 70 3.47 5.23 -19.82
C ILE A 70 2.72 6.17 -18.89
N LEU A 71 1.41 6.00 -18.76
CA LEU A 71 0.59 6.71 -17.79
C LEU A 71 0.14 5.73 -16.73
N ILE A 72 0.36 6.09 -15.47
CA ILE A 72 -0.22 5.39 -14.32
C ILE A 72 -1.24 6.29 -13.68
N GLU A 73 -2.46 5.79 -13.51
CA GLU A 73 -3.50 6.44 -12.72
C GLU A 73 -3.79 5.59 -11.48
N TRP A 74 -4.09 6.24 -10.36
CA TRP A 74 -4.55 5.54 -9.16
C TRP A 74 -5.70 6.25 -8.50
N VAL A 75 -6.57 5.45 -7.89
CA VAL A 75 -7.73 5.93 -7.13
C VAL A 75 -7.92 5.04 -5.91
N GLY A 76 -8.10 5.65 -4.75
CA GLY A 76 -8.42 4.96 -3.49
C GLY A 76 -9.04 5.92 -2.49
N GLY A 77 -10.26 5.61 -2.02
CA GLY A 77 -11.03 6.52 -1.18
C GLY A 77 -11.24 7.87 -1.87
N GLU A 78 -10.84 8.96 -1.21
CA GLU A 78 -10.90 10.32 -1.75
C GLU A 78 -9.59 10.73 -2.47
N GLN A 79 -8.57 9.89 -2.46
CA GLN A 79 -7.29 10.18 -3.11
C GLN A 79 -7.28 9.66 -4.55
N THR A 80 -6.87 10.53 -5.46
CA THR A 80 -6.64 10.21 -6.86
C THR A 80 -5.34 10.86 -7.30
N GLY A 81 -4.69 10.28 -8.30
CA GLY A 81 -3.49 10.86 -8.88
C GLY A 81 -3.10 10.16 -10.16
N ASP A 82 -2.12 10.74 -10.83
CA ASP A 82 -1.54 10.19 -12.04
C ASP A 82 -0.03 10.47 -12.11
N SER A 83 0.66 9.71 -12.94
CA SER A 83 2.06 9.91 -13.24
C SER A 83 2.35 9.55 -14.70
N LEU A 84 2.92 10.50 -15.42
CA LEU A 84 3.37 10.28 -16.80
C LEU A 84 4.86 9.96 -16.80
N LEU A 85 5.20 8.80 -17.34
CA LEU A 85 6.54 8.23 -17.33
C LEU A 85 7.06 8.05 -18.74
N THR A 86 8.39 7.98 -18.87
CA THR A 86 9.03 7.66 -20.15
C THR A 86 8.76 6.22 -20.57
N LYS A 87 8.75 5.97 -21.86
CA LYS A 87 8.40 4.66 -22.45
C LYS A 87 9.22 3.47 -21.95
N ASP A 88 10.45 3.70 -21.48
CA ASP A 88 11.37 2.62 -21.09
C ASP A 88 11.24 2.21 -19.62
N MET A 89 10.41 2.91 -18.86
CA MET A 89 10.16 2.55 -17.47
C MET A 89 9.21 1.35 -17.38
N GLU A 90 9.51 0.45 -16.43
CA GLU A 90 8.72 -0.74 -16.12
C GLU A 90 8.31 -0.81 -14.65
N SER A 91 8.59 0.23 -13.89
CA SER A 91 8.13 0.40 -12.52
C SER A 91 8.04 1.86 -12.10
N CYS A 92 7.19 2.13 -11.11
CA CYS A 92 7.05 3.45 -10.48
C CYS A 92 6.66 3.30 -9.02
N THR A 93 7.31 4.08 -8.14
CA THR A 93 6.94 4.12 -6.71
C THR A 93 6.02 5.29 -6.46
N ILE A 94 4.83 5.00 -5.97
CA ILE A 94 3.83 6.00 -5.57
C ILE A 94 3.85 6.09 -4.05
N LYS A 95 4.01 7.31 -3.52
CA LYS A 95 4.19 7.60 -2.09
C LYS A 95 3.03 8.40 -1.53
N ASN A 96 3.00 8.56 -0.20
CA ASN A 96 2.01 9.32 0.56
C ASN A 96 0.58 8.78 0.37
N LEU A 97 0.45 7.47 0.28
CA LEU A 97 -0.81 6.77 0.14
C LEU A 97 -1.42 6.50 1.53
N GLY A 98 -2.72 6.75 1.65
CA GLY A 98 -3.49 6.49 2.86
C GLY A 98 -3.82 5.01 3.07
N ASN A 99 -4.46 4.70 4.22
CA ASN A 99 -4.85 3.34 4.61
C ASN A 99 -6.15 2.88 3.93
N VAL A 100 -6.16 2.88 2.60
CA VAL A 100 -7.29 2.43 1.78
C VAL A 100 -6.80 1.55 0.64
N THR A 101 -7.68 0.74 0.07
CA THR A 101 -7.36 -0.02 -1.13
C THR A 101 -7.38 0.91 -2.34
N TYR A 102 -6.30 0.89 -3.10
CA TYR A 102 -6.15 1.61 -4.35
C TYR A 102 -6.32 0.68 -5.54
N THR A 103 -6.90 1.24 -6.60
CA THR A 103 -6.86 0.67 -7.95
C THR A 103 -5.80 1.43 -8.74
N PHE A 104 -4.82 0.71 -9.25
CA PHE A 104 -3.78 1.25 -10.13
C PHE A 104 -4.08 0.81 -11.55
N ARG A 105 -4.01 1.75 -12.51
CA ARG A 105 -4.21 1.50 -13.93
C ARG A 105 -3.01 1.96 -14.71
N VAL A 106 -2.41 1.07 -15.49
CA VAL A 106 -1.24 1.35 -16.32
C VAL A 106 -1.65 1.35 -17.77
N TYR A 107 -1.36 2.45 -18.47
CA TYR A 107 -1.65 2.66 -19.88
C TYR A 107 -0.38 2.92 -20.65
N ALA A 108 -0.25 2.32 -21.83
CA ALA A 108 0.69 2.80 -22.83
C ALA A 108 0.04 3.95 -23.61
N MET A 109 0.82 4.99 -23.90
CA MET A 109 0.38 6.15 -24.66
C MET A 109 1.24 6.34 -25.90
N ASP A 110 0.61 6.76 -27.00
CA ASP A 110 1.32 7.16 -28.19
C ASP A 110 1.68 8.67 -28.17
N LYS A 111 2.39 9.11 -29.21
CA LYS A 111 2.79 10.52 -29.36
C LYS A 111 1.63 11.50 -29.54
N GLU A 112 0.46 11.03 -29.98
CA GLU A 112 -0.76 11.82 -30.10
C GLU A 112 -1.56 11.87 -28.77
N GLY A 113 -1.06 11.19 -27.70
CA GLY A 113 -1.72 11.17 -26.40
C GLY A 113 -2.87 10.16 -26.29
N ARG A 114 -3.04 9.27 -27.27
CA ARG A 114 -4.08 8.22 -27.21
C ARG A 114 -3.61 7.11 -26.29
N ARG A 115 -4.54 6.60 -25.48
CA ARG A 115 -4.28 5.58 -24.45
C ARG A 115 -4.61 4.18 -24.95
N SER A 116 -3.82 3.20 -24.53
CA SER A 116 -4.17 1.78 -24.66
C SER A 116 -5.34 1.42 -23.73
N LEU A 117 -5.79 0.18 -23.78
CA LEU A 117 -6.56 -0.39 -22.68
C LEU A 117 -5.71 -0.42 -21.41
N GLY A 118 -6.32 -0.09 -20.25
CA GLY A 118 -5.67 -0.12 -18.95
C GLY A 118 -5.40 -1.55 -18.49
N ALA A 119 -4.23 -1.76 -17.90
CA ALA A 119 -3.96 -2.95 -17.12
C ALA A 119 -4.08 -2.57 -15.63
N GLU A 120 -4.83 -3.35 -14.86
CA GLU A 120 -5.24 -2.99 -13.49
C GLU A 120 -4.59 -3.91 -12.46
N ALA A 121 -4.29 -3.33 -11.29
CA ALA A 121 -3.95 -4.05 -10.08
C ALA A 121 -4.53 -3.33 -8.86
N TYR A 122 -4.75 -4.09 -7.77
CA TYR A 122 -5.37 -3.58 -6.55
C TYR A 122 -4.47 -3.86 -5.37
N GLY A 123 -4.27 -2.87 -4.50
CA GLY A 123 -3.45 -3.03 -3.32
C GLY A 123 -3.72 -1.96 -2.27
N ARG A 124 -3.37 -2.29 -1.03
CA ARG A 124 -3.51 -1.40 0.12
C ARG A 124 -2.15 -1.28 0.80
N PRO A 125 -1.53 -0.09 0.83
CA PRO A 125 -0.25 0.11 1.49
C PRO A 125 -0.37 -0.05 3.00
N PHE A 126 0.75 -0.34 3.65
CA PHE A 126 0.84 -0.34 5.10
C PHE A 126 0.91 1.10 5.63
N SER A 127 0.32 1.32 6.80
CA SER A 127 0.37 2.59 7.52
C SER A 127 0.09 2.35 9.01
N MET A 128 0.20 3.38 9.85
CA MET A 128 -0.11 3.27 11.29
C MET A 128 -1.51 2.79 11.61
N ALA A 129 -2.47 2.96 10.71
CA ALA A 129 -3.85 2.50 10.88
C ALA A 129 -4.13 1.13 10.24
N HIS A 130 -3.12 0.44 9.71
CA HIS A 130 -3.28 -0.86 9.09
C HIS A 130 -3.48 -1.95 10.15
N GLU A 131 -4.43 -2.89 9.92
CA GLU A 131 -4.78 -3.97 10.87
C GLU A 131 -3.61 -4.89 11.21
N ALA A 132 -2.61 -5.01 10.36
CA ALA A 132 -1.38 -5.77 10.67
C ALA A 132 -0.66 -5.25 11.93
N LEU A 133 -0.89 -3.98 12.30
CA LEU A 133 -0.30 -3.38 13.50
C LEU A 133 -1.13 -3.61 14.78
N ASN A 134 -2.34 -4.16 14.69
CA ASN A 134 -3.18 -4.42 15.86
C ASN A 134 -2.56 -5.46 16.82
N GLY A 135 -1.63 -6.27 16.32
CA GLY A 135 -0.87 -7.24 17.13
C GLY A 135 0.21 -6.62 18.02
N PHE A 136 0.59 -5.35 17.80
CA PHE A 136 1.61 -4.69 18.61
C PHE A 136 1.01 -4.20 19.93
N THR A 137 1.17 -5.00 20.98
CA THR A 137 0.70 -4.63 22.34
C THR A 137 1.65 -3.63 23.02
N PRO A 138 1.20 -2.88 24.02
CA PRO A 138 2.09 -2.12 24.90
C PRO A 138 3.11 -3.06 25.57
N VAL A 139 4.38 -2.67 25.54
CA VAL A 139 5.44 -3.44 26.21
C VAL A 139 5.20 -3.45 27.71
N VAL A 140 4.88 -2.29 28.29
CA VAL A 140 4.51 -2.11 29.68
C VAL A 140 3.00 -2.21 29.79
N THR A 141 2.52 -3.23 30.48
CA THR A 141 1.06 -3.48 30.64
C THR A 141 0.50 -2.77 31.85
N LYS A 142 1.29 -2.67 32.91
CA LYS A 142 0.92 -1.98 34.15
C LYS A 142 2.15 -1.34 34.76
N CYS A 143 1.95 -0.21 35.44
CA CYS A 143 2.98 0.42 36.24
C CYS A 143 2.37 1.04 37.49
N PHE A 144 3.16 1.12 38.56
CA PHE A 144 2.76 1.80 39.79
C PHE A 144 3.97 2.27 40.60
N PRO A 145 3.84 3.40 41.31
CA PRO A 145 4.91 3.91 42.13
C PRO A 145 5.15 3.04 43.38
N LEU A 146 6.39 2.86 43.75
CA LEU A 146 6.81 2.20 44.98
C LEU A 146 7.70 3.17 45.78
N GLY A 147 7.18 3.62 46.92
CA GLY A 147 7.84 4.71 47.62
C GLY A 147 7.71 6.06 46.88
N GLY A 148 8.66 6.96 47.00
CA GLY A 148 8.61 8.28 46.36
C GLY A 148 9.56 8.44 45.16
N ASP A 149 10.34 7.41 44.85
CA ASP A 149 11.46 7.47 43.93
C ASP A 149 11.64 6.22 43.07
N LYS A 150 10.67 5.26 43.13
CA LYS A 150 10.73 4.01 42.37
C LYS A 150 9.44 3.81 41.61
N LEU A 151 9.53 3.16 40.44
CA LEU A 151 8.42 2.75 39.60
C LEU A 151 8.55 1.27 39.28
N VAL A 152 7.50 0.51 39.56
CA VAL A 152 7.42 -0.91 39.16
C VAL A 152 6.72 -0.97 37.82
N LEU A 153 7.36 -1.62 36.87
CA LEU A 153 6.83 -1.89 35.52
C LEU A 153 6.50 -3.38 35.40
N TYR A 154 5.33 -3.70 34.84
CA TYR A 154 4.97 -5.05 34.45
C TYR A 154 4.93 -5.16 32.95
N PHE A 155 5.48 -6.26 32.42
CA PHE A 155 5.63 -6.52 31.00
C PHE A 155 4.74 -7.67 30.56
N ASP A 156 4.23 -7.57 29.35
CA ASP A 156 3.67 -8.71 28.63
C ASP A 156 4.80 -9.55 27.99
N ARG A 157 4.43 -10.62 27.30
CA ARG A 157 5.40 -11.36 26.51
C ARG A 157 5.96 -10.47 25.41
N TRP A 158 7.29 -10.51 25.24
CA TRP A 158 7.92 -9.88 24.10
C TRP A 158 7.41 -10.48 22.81
N GLN A 159 7.01 -9.63 21.88
CA GLN A 159 6.53 -10.06 20.57
C GLN A 159 7.69 -10.03 19.58
N ASN A 160 7.81 -11.07 18.73
CA ASN A 160 8.87 -11.15 17.72
C ASN A 160 8.85 -10.01 16.70
N THR A 161 7.72 -9.33 16.58
CA THR A 161 7.52 -8.16 15.71
C THR A 161 8.02 -6.85 16.34
N LEU A 162 8.27 -6.84 17.66
CA LEU A 162 8.80 -5.69 18.37
C LEU A 162 10.34 -5.72 18.30
N ALA A 163 10.93 -4.75 17.62
CA ALA A 163 12.38 -4.67 17.43
C ALA A 163 13.08 -3.99 18.61
N GLU A 164 12.53 -2.85 19.08
CA GLU A 164 13.10 -2.06 20.16
C GLU A 164 12.00 -1.52 21.07
N ALA A 165 12.31 -1.38 22.33
CA ALA A 165 11.52 -0.61 23.28
C ALA A 165 12.43 0.07 24.30
N SER A 166 12.09 1.29 24.69
CA SER A 166 12.78 2.04 25.72
C SER A 166 11.81 2.82 26.60
N LEU A 167 12.22 3.06 27.84
CA LEU A 167 11.53 3.91 28.79
C LEU A 167 12.27 5.23 28.93
N ARG A 168 11.59 6.34 28.72
CA ARG A 168 12.13 7.68 28.92
C ARG A 168 11.52 8.32 30.15
N TYR A 169 12.35 8.77 31.10
CA TYR A 169 11.92 9.36 32.35
C TYR A 169 12.96 10.34 32.91
N TYR A 170 12.55 11.14 33.89
CA TYR A 170 13.46 12.06 34.61
C TYR A 170 13.87 11.44 35.94
N LYS A 171 15.15 11.69 36.35
CA LYS A 171 15.64 11.29 37.68
C LYS A 171 15.01 12.11 38.78
N LYS A 172 14.76 11.47 39.92
CA LYS A 172 14.31 12.15 41.15
C LYS A 172 15.45 12.96 41.79
N SER A 173 16.65 12.41 41.81
CA SER A 173 17.83 13.08 42.35
C SER A 173 18.30 14.27 41.51
N ASN A 174 18.02 14.26 40.20
CA ASN A 174 18.33 15.35 39.28
C ASN A 174 17.17 15.56 38.29
N PRO A 175 16.16 16.39 38.62
CA PRO A 175 14.97 16.56 37.81
C PRO A 175 15.16 17.10 36.39
N ASN A 176 16.35 17.55 36.04
CA ASN A 176 16.68 18.01 34.68
C ASN A 176 17.37 16.92 33.85
N GLU A 177 17.74 15.79 34.45
CA GLU A 177 18.37 14.68 33.77
C GLU A 177 17.33 13.69 33.22
N LEU A 178 17.23 13.67 31.90
CA LEU A 178 16.38 12.72 31.17
C LEU A 178 17.16 11.43 30.93
N ILE A 179 16.58 10.30 31.33
CA ILE A 179 17.14 8.96 31.12
C ILE A 179 16.35 8.22 30.06
N THR A 180 17.04 7.47 29.24
CA THR A 180 16.47 6.46 28.35
C THR A 180 16.97 5.09 28.81
N LEU A 181 16.07 4.25 29.32
CA LEU A 181 16.34 2.89 29.75
C LEU A 181 15.88 1.94 28.65
N GLU A 182 16.80 1.19 28.08
CA GLU A 182 16.47 0.14 27.10
C GLU A 182 15.70 -1.00 27.78
N LEU A 183 14.54 -1.34 27.19
CA LEU A 183 13.68 -2.43 27.64
C LEU A 183 13.80 -3.66 26.74
N THR A 184 14.67 -3.59 25.74
CA THR A 184 14.90 -4.66 24.76
C THR A 184 15.53 -5.84 25.47
N ASP A 185 14.99 -7.02 25.18
CA ASP A 185 15.40 -8.38 25.58
C ASP A 185 16.72 -8.52 26.37
N THR A 186 16.78 -7.92 27.53
CA THR A 186 17.72 -8.36 28.52
C THR A 186 17.06 -9.48 29.31
N ASP A 187 17.69 -10.62 29.40
CA ASP A 187 17.22 -11.80 30.12
C ASP A 187 16.62 -11.50 31.51
N SER A 188 17.04 -10.41 32.15
CA SER A 188 16.55 -9.97 33.44
C SER A 188 15.18 -9.27 33.40
N ILE A 189 14.88 -8.44 32.40
CA ILE A 189 13.63 -7.68 32.35
C ILE A 189 12.47 -8.56 31.86
N LEU A 190 12.69 -9.33 30.84
CA LEU A 190 11.63 -10.07 30.18
C LEU A 190 11.31 -11.44 30.80
N LYS A 191 12.28 -12.10 31.43
CA LYS A 191 12.06 -13.37 32.14
C LYS A 191 11.29 -13.17 33.45
N GLN A 192 11.52 -12.07 34.16
CA GLN A 192 10.89 -11.79 35.45
C GLN A 192 9.49 -11.17 35.29
N ARG A 193 9.13 -10.68 34.10
CA ARG A 193 7.89 -9.96 33.83
C ARG A 193 7.67 -8.69 34.63
N TYR A 194 8.63 -8.27 35.42
CA TYR A 194 8.59 -6.99 36.09
C TYR A 194 10.01 -6.41 36.19
N TYR A 195 10.08 -5.10 36.31
CA TYR A 195 11.32 -4.36 36.56
C TYR A 195 11.04 -3.18 37.48
N VAL A 196 11.95 -2.90 38.39
CA VAL A 196 11.87 -1.76 39.28
C VAL A 196 12.86 -0.70 38.80
N VAL A 197 12.31 0.42 38.32
CA VAL A 197 13.11 1.61 38.00
C VAL A 197 13.36 2.38 39.29
N GLU A 198 14.60 2.65 39.58
CA GLU A 198 15.02 3.42 40.76
C GLU A 198 15.35 4.87 40.37
N ASP A 199 15.31 5.77 41.34
CA ASP A 199 15.60 7.19 41.16
C ASP A 199 14.77 7.87 40.06
N ILE A 200 13.46 7.57 39.99
CA ILE A 200 12.52 8.15 39.04
C ILE A 200 11.65 9.23 39.68
N ASP A 201 11.46 10.35 38.98
CA ASP A 201 10.51 11.39 39.38
C ASP A 201 9.10 11.02 38.80
N VAL A 202 8.28 10.33 39.62
CA VAL A 202 6.92 9.90 39.24
C VAL A 202 5.93 11.06 39.03
N ASN A 203 6.31 12.30 39.34
CA ASN A 203 5.48 13.47 39.06
C ASN A 203 5.73 14.08 37.67
N LYS A 204 6.67 13.53 36.92
CA LYS A 204 6.96 13.90 35.55
C LYS A 204 6.54 12.82 34.58
N ASP A 205 6.47 13.19 33.29
CA ASP A 205 6.09 12.29 32.23
C ASP A 205 7.05 11.10 32.13
N VAL A 206 6.49 9.91 32.15
CA VAL A 206 7.18 8.65 31.89
C VAL A 206 6.61 8.08 30.60
N VAL A 207 7.46 7.86 29.61
CA VAL A 207 7.02 7.52 28.25
C VAL A 207 7.71 6.26 27.76
N VAL A 208 6.94 5.34 27.16
CA VAL A 208 7.48 4.18 26.45
C VAL A 208 7.56 4.49 24.96
N GLU A 209 8.75 4.37 24.41
CA GLU A 209 9.01 4.45 22.97
C GLU A 209 9.19 3.03 22.42
N ARG A 210 8.69 2.78 21.22
CA ARG A 210 8.69 1.44 20.62
C ARG A 210 8.96 1.51 19.12
N LYS A 211 9.70 0.52 18.61
CA LYS A 211 9.84 0.26 17.20
C LYS A 211 9.46 -1.18 16.90
N GLY A 212 8.82 -1.39 15.79
CA GLY A 212 8.41 -2.71 15.33
C GLY A 212 8.82 -2.97 13.89
N GLN A 213 8.75 -4.23 13.50
CA GLN A 213 8.97 -4.66 12.11
C GLN A 213 7.89 -5.66 11.73
N LEU A 214 7.36 -5.55 10.52
CA LEU A 214 6.44 -6.52 9.94
C LEU A 214 7.21 -7.48 9.03
N GLN A 215 6.79 -8.74 8.99
CA GLN A 215 7.37 -9.73 8.08
C GLN A 215 7.15 -9.35 6.61
N GLU A 216 6.01 -8.71 6.34
CA GLU A 216 5.60 -8.22 5.03
C GLU A 216 6.38 -7.00 4.57
N LEU A 217 7.11 -6.33 5.49
CA LEU A 217 7.91 -5.13 5.23
C LEU A 217 9.34 -5.29 5.78
N PRO A 218 10.15 -6.19 5.22
CA PRO A 218 11.50 -6.43 5.71
C PRO A 218 12.36 -5.18 5.59
N GLY A 219 13.05 -4.83 6.71
CA GLY A 219 13.94 -3.66 6.75
C GLY A 219 13.26 -2.31 6.92
N VAL A 220 11.94 -2.27 7.15
CA VAL A 220 11.21 -1.06 7.48
C VAL A 220 10.95 -1.00 8.99
N ASP A 221 11.57 -0.05 9.67
CA ASP A 221 11.32 0.23 11.08
C ASP A 221 10.06 1.07 11.24
N ILE A 222 9.09 0.53 11.96
CA ILE A 222 7.82 1.21 12.27
C ILE A 222 7.98 1.86 13.64
N VAL A 223 8.07 3.18 13.67
CA VAL A 223 8.15 3.97 14.90
C VAL A 223 6.74 4.28 15.39
N PHE A 224 6.37 3.69 16.54
CA PHE A 224 5.08 3.96 17.16
C PHE A 224 5.06 5.30 17.88
N THR A 225 3.90 5.91 17.94
CA THR A 225 3.69 7.09 18.81
C THR A 225 4.10 6.75 20.24
N PRO A 226 4.91 7.60 20.89
CA PRO A 226 5.29 7.43 22.28
C PRO A 226 4.06 7.27 23.18
N LEU A 227 4.09 6.27 24.07
CA LEU A 227 2.99 5.93 24.95
C LEU A 227 3.27 6.48 26.36
N PRO A 228 2.55 7.52 26.84
CA PRO A 228 2.69 7.97 28.22
C PRO A 228 2.13 6.90 29.17
N LEU A 229 2.85 6.64 30.26
CA LEU A 229 2.42 5.73 31.29
C LEU A 229 1.62 6.48 32.37
N ASP A 230 0.48 5.94 32.75
CA ASP A 230 -0.26 6.40 33.92
C ASP A 230 0.40 5.84 35.20
N VAL A 231 1.36 6.59 35.75
CA VAL A 231 2.11 6.19 36.94
C VAL A 231 1.30 6.32 38.23
N HIS A 232 0.11 6.92 38.20
CA HIS A 232 -0.79 7.09 39.35
C HIS A 232 -1.98 6.13 39.34
N GLN A 233 -1.94 5.13 38.48
CA GLN A 233 -3.01 4.14 38.36
C GLN A 233 -3.26 3.45 39.71
N ARG A 234 -4.52 3.39 40.15
CA ARG A 234 -4.90 2.68 41.38
C ARG A 234 -4.74 1.17 41.16
N ILE A 235 -4.06 0.54 42.12
CA ILE A 235 -3.87 -0.93 42.12
C ILE A 235 -5.10 -1.56 42.79
N PHE A 236 -5.76 -2.49 42.11
CA PHE A 236 -6.80 -3.33 42.67
C PHE A 236 -6.24 -4.74 42.94
N ASN A 237 -6.71 -5.42 44.00
CA ASN A 237 -6.30 -6.79 44.31
C ASN A 237 -6.51 -7.76 43.14
N SER A 238 -7.52 -7.55 42.30
CA SER A 238 -7.76 -8.31 41.07
C SER A 238 -6.65 -8.22 40.04
N ASP A 239 -5.75 -7.24 40.16
CA ASP A 239 -4.64 -7.07 39.21
C ASP A 239 -3.50 -8.06 39.44
N PHE A 240 -3.46 -8.70 40.62
CA PHE A 240 -2.46 -9.68 41.02
C PHE A 240 -2.94 -11.14 40.99
N VAL A 241 -4.23 -11.36 40.74
CA VAL A 241 -4.83 -12.69 40.68
C VAL A 241 -4.93 -13.13 39.23
N ARG A 242 -3.91 -13.80 38.73
CA ARG A 242 -3.95 -14.70 37.56
C ARG A 242 -3.11 -15.95 37.81
#